data_f676ee67850f0cdc865534993a5ce6fd
#
_entry.id   f676ee67850f0cdc865534993a5ce6fd
#
_cell.length_a   1.000
_cell.length_b   1.000
_cell.length_c   1.000
_cell.angle_alpha   90.00
_cell.angle_beta   90.00
_cell.angle_gamma   90.00
#
_symmetry.space_group_name_H-M   'P 1'
#
loop_
_entity.id
_entity.type
_entity.pdbx_description
1 polymer ?
#
loop_
_entity_poly.entity_id
_entity_poly.type
_entity_poly.pdbx_seq_one_letter_code
_entity_poly.pdbx_strand_id
1 'polypeptide(L)'
;RDFAAEGFEPKDHLTLGRGVAGIDMERGVKVGGSRFYFLRGQVARMQIAMLTMAVDQAEEHGFTLAITPTLVRPEVMRGTGFLNSHADEIYRLREPDEQYLVGTSEVALAGMHENEILDLSDGPLRYCGWSSCYRREAGAAGKDTSGIIRVHQFDKVEMFVYTKQEDSYKEHEHLLAMEQEMLGKVEVPYRIIDTAAGDLGSSAARKFDCEAWVPTQGRY
;
A
#
# COMPACT_ATOMS: atom_id res chain seq x y z
N ARG A 1 19.42 -0.52 -13.72
CA ARG A 1 19.15 -0.48 -15.16
C ARG A 1 19.53 0.89 -15.70
N ASP A 2 20.30 0.95 -16.76
CA ASP A 2 20.70 2.19 -17.43
C ASP A 2 19.93 2.32 -18.76
N PHE A 3 18.84 3.06 -18.73
CA PHE A 3 17.95 3.21 -19.90
C PHE A 3 18.63 3.95 -21.06
N ALA A 4 19.59 4.86 -20.77
CA ALA A 4 20.33 5.55 -21.83
C ALA A 4 21.25 4.56 -22.57
N ALA A 5 21.88 3.64 -21.84
CA ALA A 5 22.67 2.55 -22.44
C ALA A 5 21.81 1.55 -23.20
N GLU A 6 20.51 1.41 -22.85
CA GLU A 6 19.55 0.58 -23.55
C GLU A 6 18.94 1.28 -24.78
N GLY A 7 19.29 2.53 -25.03
CA GLY A 7 18.94 3.26 -26.26
C GLY A 7 17.53 3.85 -26.30
N PHE A 8 16.88 4.05 -25.15
CA PHE A 8 15.60 4.76 -25.10
C PHE A 8 15.50 5.77 -23.96
N GLU A 9 14.66 6.78 -24.13
CA GLU A 9 14.35 7.78 -23.12
C GLU A 9 13.08 7.36 -22.35
N PRO A 10 13.15 7.18 -21.03
CA PRO A 10 11.98 6.85 -20.21
C PRO A 10 10.93 7.95 -20.26
N LYS A 11 9.66 7.56 -20.44
CA LYS A 11 8.51 8.47 -20.37
C LYS A 11 7.81 8.33 -19.04
N ASP A 12 7.22 9.43 -18.56
CA ASP A 12 6.40 9.41 -17.35
C ASP A 12 5.11 8.59 -17.54
N HIS A 13 4.55 8.12 -16.43
CA HIS A 13 3.38 7.24 -16.43
C HIS A 13 2.12 7.90 -17.04
N LEU A 14 1.96 9.23 -16.97
CA LEU A 14 0.86 9.92 -17.61
C LEU A 14 0.99 9.93 -19.13
N THR A 15 2.20 10.20 -19.64
CA THR A 15 2.49 10.16 -21.07
C THR A 15 2.23 8.75 -21.62
N LEU A 16 2.69 7.71 -20.92
CA LEU A 16 2.42 6.32 -21.29
C LEU A 16 0.94 5.98 -21.21
N GLY A 17 0.28 6.33 -20.11
CA GLY A 17 -1.13 6.05 -19.88
C GLY A 17 -2.07 6.78 -20.85
N ARG A 18 -1.73 8.01 -21.25
CA ARG A 18 -2.47 8.75 -22.30
C ARG A 18 -2.32 8.10 -23.66
N GLY A 19 -1.14 7.60 -23.99
CA GLY A 19 -0.86 6.93 -25.26
C GLY A 19 -1.77 5.72 -25.54
N VAL A 20 -2.23 5.05 -24.47
CA VAL A 20 -3.18 3.92 -24.53
C VAL A 20 -4.58 4.27 -24.01
N ALA A 21 -4.88 5.56 -23.82
CA ALA A 21 -6.14 6.07 -23.24
C ALA A 21 -6.53 5.38 -21.91
N GLY A 22 -5.54 4.96 -21.14
CA GLY A 22 -5.71 4.12 -19.96
C GLY A 22 -5.75 4.87 -18.63
N ILE A 23 -5.17 6.09 -18.54
CA ILE A 23 -5.21 6.96 -17.36
C ILE A 23 -5.99 8.23 -17.71
N ASP A 24 -7.07 8.48 -17.00
CA ASP A 24 -7.95 9.63 -17.24
C ASP A 24 -8.06 10.49 -15.96
N MET A 25 -7.21 11.48 -15.87
CA MET A 25 -7.18 12.43 -14.76
C MET A 25 -8.31 13.45 -14.86
N GLU A 26 -8.67 13.88 -16.07
CA GLU A 26 -9.68 14.91 -16.28
C GLU A 26 -11.05 14.49 -15.74
N ARG A 27 -11.47 13.27 -16.11
CA ARG A 27 -12.73 12.70 -15.60
C ARG A 27 -12.65 12.34 -14.13
N GLY A 28 -11.47 11.91 -13.64
CA GLY A 28 -11.23 11.69 -12.23
C GLY A 28 -11.47 12.96 -11.40
N VAL A 29 -10.88 14.08 -11.83
CA VAL A 29 -11.06 15.40 -11.19
C VAL A 29 -12.52 15.86 -11.25
N LYS A 30 -13.19 15.63 -12.37
CA LYS A 30 -14.61 15.99 -12.53
C LYS A 30 -15.53 15.28 -11.53
N VAL A 31 -15.23 14.02 -11.22
CA VAL A 31 -16.06 13.17 -10.36
C VAL A 31 -15.66 13.27 -8.88
N GLY A 32 -14.36 13.20 -8.58
CA GLY A 32 -13.85 13.09 -7.22
C GLY A 32 -13.09 14.31 -6.71
N GLY A 33 -12.71 15.23 -7.58
CA GLY A 33 -11.80 16.33 -7.26
C GLY A 33 -10.35 16.01 -7.59
N SER A 34 -9.43 16.85 -7.12
CA SER A 34 -7.99 16.65 -7.33
C SER A 34 -7.53 15.29 -6.80
N ARG A 35 -6.49 14.71 -7.42
CA ARG A 35 -5.90 13.41 -7.02
C ARG A 35 -6.84 12.21 -7.15
N PHE A 36 -7.95 12.33 -7.89
CA PHE A 36 -8.77 11.22 -8.35
C PHE A 36 -8.55 10.97 -9.84
N TYR A 37 -8.73 9.73 -10.25
CA TYR A 37 -8.44 9.27 -11.60
C TYR A 37 -9.36 8.11 -12.00
N PHE A 38 -9.43 7.85 -13.29
CA PHE A 38 -9.93 6.59 -13.80
C PHE A 38 -8.80 5.82 -14.48
N LEU A 39 -8.71 4.53 -14.20
CA LEU A 39 -7.97 3.60 -15.03
C LEU A 39 -8.96 2.92 -15.99
N ARG A 40 -8.56 2.77 -17.25
CA ARG A 40 -9.41 2.19 -18.28
C ARG A 40 -8.66 1.18 -19.14
N GLY A 41 -9.42 0.26 -19.75
CA GLY A 41 -8.90 -0.69 -20.72
C GLY A 41 -7.71 -1.51 -20.20
N GLN A 42 -6.62 -1.50 -20.95
CA GLN A 42 -5.44 -2.30 -20.63
C GLN A 42 -4.74 -1.87 -19.34
N VAL A 43 -4.73 -0.57 -19.00
CA VAL A 43 -4.11 -0.09 -17.75
C VAL A 43 -4.90 -0.55 -16.52
N ALA A 44 -6.24 -0.55 -16.59
CA ALA A 44 -7.06 -1.11 -15.52
C ALA A 44 -6.82 -2.63 -15.36
N ARG A 45 -6.72 -3.36 -16.48
CA ARG A 45 -6.37 -4.79 -16.45
C ARG A 45 -4.98 -5.05 -15.88
N MET A 46 -4.01 -4.19 -16.20
CA MET A 46 -2.65 -4.29 -15.67
C MET A 46 -2.64 -4.11 -14.13
N GLN A 47 -3.41 -3.16 -13.59
CA GLN A 47 -3.56 -3.01 -12.14
C GLN A 47 -4.10 -4.31 -11.50
N ILE A 48 -5.18 -4.86 -12.04
CA ILE A 48 -5.76 -6.12 -11.54
C ILE A 48 -4.73 -7.25 -11.63
N ALA A 49 -4.02 -7.37 -12.74
CA ALA A 49 -3.00 -8.40 -12.92
C ALA A 49 -1.86 -8.27 -11.89
N MET A 50 -1.39 -7.04 -11.61
CA MET A 50 -0.36 -6.81 -10.61
C MET A 50 -0.83 -7.16 -9.20
N LEU A 51 -2.07 -6.79 -8.83
CA LEU A 51 -2.66 -7.14 -7.54
C LEU A 51 -2.86 -8.65 -7.40
N THR A 52 -3.34 -9.32 -8.47
CA THR A 52 -3.47 -10.78 -8.50
C THR A 52 -2.10 -11.47 -8.33
N MET A 53 -1.08 -11.00 -9.07
CA MET A 53 0.28 -11.54 -8.95
C MET A 53 0.83 -11.40 -7.51
N ALA A 54 0.53 -10.29 -6.82
CA ALA A 54 0.93 -10.10 -5.43
C ALA A 54 0.18 -11.05 -4.48
N VAL A 55 -1.11 -11.31 -4.73
CA VAL A 55 -1.91 -12.28 -3.98
C VAL A 55 -1.37 -13.70 -4.20
N ASP A 56 -1.18 -14.10 -5.45
CA ASP A 56 -0.66 -15.43 -5.80
C ASP A 56 0.68 -15.69 -5.11
N GLN A 57 1.59 -14.70 -5.16
CA GLN A 57 2.87 -14.78 -4.45
C GLN A 57 2.69 -14.94 -2.94
N ALA A 58 1.78 -14.16 -2.33
CA ALA A 58 1.54 -14.26 -0.90
C ALA A 58 1.00 -15.65 -0.52
N GLU A 59 0.07 -16.21 -1.30
CA GLU A 59 -0.45 -17.57 -1.08
C GLU A 59 0.63 -18.64 -1.23
N GLU A 60 1.55 -18.52 -2.19
CA GLU A 60 2.72 -19.38 -2.35
C GLU A 60 3.63 -19.36 -1.10
N HIS A 61 3.68 -18.25 -0.38
CA HIS A 61 4.40 -18.09 0.88
C HIS A 61 3.57 -18.39 2.14
N GLY A 62 2.39 -19.01 1.98
CA GLY A 62 1.56 -19.49 3.08
C GLY A 62 0.68 -18.42 3.73
N PHE A 63 0.37 -17.35 3.01
CA PHE A 63 -0.60 -16.36 3.43
C PHE A 63 -2.02 -16.75 3.01
N THR A 64 -3.00 -16.40 3.83
CA THR A 64 -4.41 -16.54 3.51
C THR A 64 -4.95 -15.24 2.96
N LEU A 65 -5.53 -15.26 1.74
CA LEU A 65 -6.18 -14.09 1.16
C LEU A 65 -7.38 -13.66 2.01
N ALA A 66 -7.47 -12.37 2.30
CA ALA A 66 -8.60 -11.73 2.97
C ALA A 66 -9.06 -10.51 2.18
N ILE A 67 -10.35 -10.46 1.83
CA ILE A 67 -11.00 -9.24 1.36
C ILE A 67 -11.54 -8.52 2.59
N THR A 68 -10.92 -7.41 2.95
CA THR A 68 -11.18 -6.74 4.24
C THR A 68 -12.22 -5.64 4.13
N PRO A 69 -12.95 -5.33 5.24
CA PRO A 69 -13.74 -4.10 5.33
C PRO A 69 -12.85 -2.87 5.12
N THR A 70 -13.36 -1.90 4.37
CA THR A 70 -12.70 -0.59 4.18
C THR A 70 -13.24 0.48 5.11
N LEU A 71 -14.37 0.22 5.76
CA LEU A 71 -14.93 1.02 6.85
C LEU A 71 -14.70 0.30 8.17
N VAL A 72 -14.11 1.01 9.11
CA VAL A 72 -13.80 0.46 10.45
C VAL A 72 -14.34 1.37 11.55
N ARG A 73 -14.61 0.76 12.71
CA ARG A 73 -15.05 1.47 13.90
C ARG A 73 -13.93 2.33 14.49
N PRO A 74 -14.29 3.41 15.22
CA PRO A 74 -13.30 4.28 15.87
C PRO A 74 -12.33 3.54 16.79
N GLU A 75 -12.80 2.51 17.50
CA GLU A 75 -11.99 1.72 18.44
C GLU A 75 -10.86 0.99 17.70
N VAL A 76 -11.16 0.36 16.57
CA VAL A 76 -10.18 -0.36 15.74
C VAL A 76 -9.15 0.63 15.17
N MET A 77 -9.60 1.76 14.65
CA MET A 77 -8.70 2.80 14.14
C MET A 77 -7.78 3.38 15.22
N ARG A 78 -8.30 3.54 16.44
CA ARG A 78 -7.51 4.02 17.60
C ARG A 78 -6.52 2.97 18.06
N GLY A 79 -6.96 1.70 18.16
CA GLY A 79 -6.14 0.58 18.64
C GLY A 79 -4.89 0.34 17.76
N THR A 80 -4.97 0.66 16.48
CA THR A 80 -3.84 0.57 15.54
C THR A 80 -2.94 1.81 15.53
N GLY A 81 -3.25 2.85 16.32
CA GLY A 81 -2.42 4.05 16.49
C GLY A 81 -2.63 5.14 15.43
N PHE A 82 -3.45 4.92 14.40
CA PHE A 82 -3.62 5.87 13.30
C PHE A 82 -4.29 7.19 13.72
N LEU A 83 -5.16 7.19 14.73
CA LEU A 83 -5.82 8.42 15.21
C LEU A 83 -4.90 9.33 16.03
N ASN A 84 -3.74 8.87 16.46
CA ASN A 84 -2.84 9.66 17.30
C ASN A 84 -1.96 10.60 16.46
N SER A 85 -1.28 10.06 15.43
CA SER A 85 -0.28 10.80 14.64
C SER A 85 -0.72 11.11 13.21
N HIS A 86 -1.79 10.47 12.73
CA HIS A 86 -2.23 10.55 11.33
C HIS A 86 -3.71 10.90 11.17
N ALA A 87 -4.35 11.47 12.19
CA ALA A 87 -5.79 11.79 12.16
C ALA A 87 -6.19 12.69 10.97
N ASP A 88 -5.32 13.62 10.58
CA ASP A 88 -5.56 14.52 9.44
C ASP A 88 -5.50 13.82 8.09
N GLU A 89 -4.89 12.64 8.02
CA GLU A 89 -4.78 11.83 6.78
C GLU A 89 -5.99 10.91 6.56
N ILE A 90 -6.88 10.80 7.54
CA ILE A 90 -7.96 9.82 7.55
C ILE A 90 -9.28 10.44 7.13
N TYR A 91 -10.00 9.78 6.24
CA TYR A 91 -11.39 10.10 5.92
C TYR A 91 -12.32 9.57 7.02
N ARG A 92 -13.12 10.47 7.59
CA ARG A 92 -14.14 10.13 8.57
C ARG A 92 -15.52 10.36 7.98
N LEU A 93 -16.44 9.40 8.18
CA LEU A 93 -17.84 9.59 7.89
C LEU A 93 -18.45 10.51 8.95
N ARG A 94 -19.43 11.31 8.53
CA ARG A 94 -20.23 12.15 9.45
C ARG A 94 -21.25 11.30 10.16
N GLU A 95 -21.73 11.82 11.30
CA GLU A 95 -22.89 11.22 11.99
C GLU A 95 -24.04 10.94 11.01
N PRO A 96 -24.78 9.83 11.22
CA PRO A 96 -24.75 8.95 12.40
C PRO A 96 -23.74 7.79 12.32
N ASP A 97 -23.00 7.62 11.24
CA ASP A 97 -22.25 6.38 10.98
C ASP A 97 -20.94 6.25 11.77
N GLU A 98 -20.34 7.35 12.20
CA GLU A 98 -19.09 7.41 13.00
C GLU A 98 -18.03 6.37 12.66
N GLN A 99 -17.81 6.12 11.36
CA GLN A 99 -16.82 5.19 10.84
C GLN A 99 -15.70 5.92 10.12
N TYR A 100 -14.59 5.21 9.91
CA TYR A 100 -13.41 5.71 9.21
C TYR A 100 -13.09 4.85 8.00
N LEU A 101 -12.72 5.48 6.89
CA LEU A 101 -12.14 4.79 5.75
C LEU A 101 -10.67 4.45 6.04
N VAL A 102 -10.28 3.21 5.78
CA VAL A 102 -8.91 2.75 6.03
C VAL A 102 -7.92 3.33 5.01
N GLY A 103 -6.75 3.71 5.46
CA GLY A 103 -5.60 4.04 4.60
C GLY A 103 -4.74 2.82 4.25
N THR A 104 -5.06 1.68 4.86
CA THR A 104 -4.39 0.38 4.69
C THR A 104 -5.27 -0.71 5.29
N SER A 105 -5.33 -1.89 4.68
CA SER A 105 -6.03 -3.05 5.25
C SER A 105 -5.39 -3.58 6.53
N GLU A 106 -4.15 -3.15 6.86
CA GLU A 106 -3.51 -3.39 8.14
C GLU A 106 -4.46 -3.10 9.32
N VAL A 107 -5.21 -1.99 9.26
CA VAL A 107 -6.16 -1.61 10.32
C VAL A 107 -7.24 -2.67 10.53
N ALA A 108 -7.83 -3.15 9.45
CA ALA A 108 -8.87 -4.18 9.52
C ALA A 108 -8.29 -5.53 9.95
N LEU A 109 -7.11 -5.89 9.43
CA LEU A 109 -6.42 -7.13 9.78
C LEU A 109 -5.97 -7.12 11.25
N ALA A 110 -5.42 -6.01 11.75
CA ALA A 110 -5.04 -5.89 13.17
C ALA A 110 -6.25 -5.93 14.12
N GLY A 111 -7.41 -5.46 13.68
CA GLY A 111 -8.67 -5.55 14.44
C GLY A 111 -9.41 -6.88 14.31
N MET A 112 -9.01 -7.73 13.36
CA MET A 112 -9.72 -8.98 13.04
C MET A 112 -9.84 -9.92 14.24
N HIS A 113 -8.80 -9.97 15.07
CA HIS A 113 -8.72 -10.81 16.25
C HIS A 113 -8.80 -10.02 17.57
N GLU A 114 -9.46 -8.87 17.53
CA GLU A 114 -9.65 -8.05 18.74
C GLU A 114 -10.35 -8.86 19.84
N ASN A 115 -9.78 -8.85 21.06
CA ASN A 115 -10.25 -9.61 22.22
C ASN A 115 -10.22 -11.14 22.07
N GLU A 116 -9.45 -11.67 21.15
CA GLU A 116 -9.20 -13.11 21.01
C GLU A 116 -7.83 -13.50 21.59
N ILE A 117 -7.75 -14.70 22.12
CA ILE A 117 -6.48 -15.38 22.48
C ILE A 117 -6.14 -16.29 21.32
N LEU A 118 -5.07 -15.99 20.59
CA LEU A 118 -4.65 -16.76 19.42
C LEU A 118 -3.75 -17.92 19.85
N ASP A 119 -4.05 -19.11 19.33
CA ASP A 119 -3.14 -20.25 19.41
C ASP A 119 -2.14 -20.20 18.25
N LEU A 120 -0.88 -19.95 18.57
CA LEU A 120 0.22 -19.92 17.61
C LEU A 120 1.15 -21.15 17.77
N SER A 121 0.64 -22.28 18.30
CA SER A 121 1.42 -23.51 18.47
C SER A 121 1.86 -24.10 17.13
N ASP A 122 1.02 -23.99 16.10
CA ASP A 122 1.30 -24.48 14.76
C ASP A 122 2.03 -23.47 13.87
N GLY A 123 2.41 -22.31 14.43
CA GLY A 123 3.13 -21.26 13.74
C GLY A 123 2.36 -19.93 13.65
N PRO A 124 2.90 -18.96 12.91
CA PRO A 124 2.28 -17.64 12.73
C PRO A 124 1.01 -17.71 11.87
N LEU A 125 0.06 -16.83 12.15
CA LEU A 125 -1.09 -16.59 11.27
C LEU A 125 -0.72 -15.51 10.26
N ARG A 126 -0.76 -15.82 8.98
CA ARG A 126 -0.39 -14.93 7.88
C ARG A 126 -1.60 -14.60 7.04
N TYR A 127 -1.88 -13.32 6.88
CA TYR A 127 -2.97 -12.81 6.06
C TYR A 127 -2.45 -11.88 4.96
N CYS A 128 -3.06 -12.01 3.78
CA CYS A 128 -2.85 -11.13 2.66
C CYS A 128 -4.15 -10.35 2.41
N GLY A 129 -4.20 -9.09 2.84
CA GLY A 129 -5.40 -8.26 2.73
C GLY A 129 -5.44 -7.51 1.41
N TRP A 130 -6.48 -7.72 0.59
CA TRP A 130 -6.74 -6.88 -0.59
C TRP A 130 -7.88 -5.93 -0.30
N SER A 131 -7.60 -4.63 -0.43
CA SER A 131 -8.64 -3.60 -0.29
C SER A 131 -8.33 -2.33 -1.07
N SER A 132 -9.36 -1.55 -1.35
CA SER A 132 -9.20 -0.13 -1.62
C SER A 132 -8.80 0.60 -0.35
N CYS A 133 -7.89 1.58 -0.49
CA CYS A 133 -7.35 2.39 0.59
C CYS A 133 -7.58 3.86 0.28
N TYR A 134 -7.71 4.67 1.34
CA TYR A 134 -8.09 6.07 1.25
C TYR A 134 -7.19 6.93 2.14
N ARG A 135 -6.58 7.95 1.57
CA ARG A 135 -5.76 8.91 2.33
C ARG A 135 -6.11 10.34 1.94
N ARG A 136 -6.21 11.25 2.86
CA ARG A 136 -6.48 12.67 2.59
C ARG A 136 -5.27 13.41 2.02
N GLU A 137 -4.07 12.85 2.20
CA GLU A 137 -2.80 13.45 1.73
C GLU A 137 -2.64 14.91 2.20
N ALA A 138 -3.07 15.21 3.42
CA ALA A 138 -3.13 16.55 3.98
C ALA A 138 -1.74 17.23 4.07
N GLY A 139 -0.71 16.44 4.38
CA GLY A 139 0.69 16.90 4.46
C GLY A 139 1.41 16.99 3.11
N ALA A 140 0.76 16.65 2.00
CA ALA A 140 1.39 16.53 0.68
C ALA A 140 1.09 17.70 -0.27
N ALA A 141 0.79 18.89 0.25
CA ALA A 141 0.55 20.08 -0.58
C ALA A 141 1.76 20.35 -1.48
N GLY A 142 1.51 20.41 -2.80
CA GLY A 142 2.55 20.66 -3.81
C GLY A 142 3.45 19.46 -4.14
N LYS A 143 3.32 18.30 -3.46
CA LYS A 143 4.11 17.09 -3.74
C LYS A 143 3.36 16.16 -4.68
N ASP A 144 4.04 15.67 -5.73
CA ASP A 144 3.53 14.68 -6.69
C ASP A 144 2.07 14.97 -7.13
N THR A 145 1.81 16.25 -7.48
CA THR A 145 0.46 16.74 -7.83
C THR A 145 -0.02 16.25 -9.19
N SER A 146 0.88 15.73 -10.01
CA SER A 146 0.59 15.22 -11.35
C SER A 146 0.60 13.69 -11.36
N GLY A 147 -0.41 13.10 -11.97
CA GLY A 147 -0.49 11.66 -12.16
C GLY A 147 -1.10 10.88 -11.00
N ILE A 148 -0.74 9.58 -10.95
CA ILE A 148 -1.33 8.62 -10.00
C ILE A 148 -0.33 8.10 -8.95
N ILE A 149 0.81 8.78 -8.78
CA ILE A 149 1.82 8.39 -7.76
C ILE A 149 1.29 8.67 -6.35
N ARG A 150 0.58 9.81 -6.17
CA ARG A 150 0.01 10.21 -4.87
C ARG A 150 -1.45 10.61 -5.04
N VAL A 151 -2.33 9.76 -4.58
CA VAL A 151 -3.78 9.83 -4.84
C VAL A 151 -4.59 9.58 -3.56
N HIS A 152 -5.84 10.01 -3.55
CA HIS A 152 -6.74 9.83 -2.41
C HIS A 152 -7.32 8.43 -2.29
N GLN A 153 -7.41 7.70 -3.40
CA GLN A 153 -7.92 6.33 -3.45
C GLN A 153 -7.00 5.48 -4.30
N PHE A 154 -6.62 4.32 -3.77
CA PHE A 154 -5.78 3.34 -4.43
C PHE A 154 -6.09 1.93 -3.90
N ASP A 155 -5.70 0.90 -4.63
CA ASP A 155 -5.80 -0.48 -4.16
C ASP A 155 -4.45 -0.96 -3.62
N LYS A 156 -4.50 -1.79 -2.59
CA LYS A 156 -3.31 -2.36 -1.96
C LYS A 156 -3.51 -3.82 -1.59
N VAL A 157 -2.47 -4.60 -1.78
CA VAL A 157 -2.32 -5.93 -1.18
C VAL A 157 -1.37 -5.78 0.00
N GLU A 158 -1.85 -6.12 1.19
CA GLU A 158 -1.15 -5.95 2.47
C GLU A 158 -0.81 -7.30 3.07
N MET A 159 0.45 -7.55 3.37
CA MET A 159 0.87 -8.72 4.14
C MET A 159 0.84 -8.40 5.63
N PHE A 160 0.18 -9.24 6.42
CA PHE A 160 0.04 -9.07 7.86
C PHE A 160 0.25 -10.40 8.59
N VAL A 161 1.06 -10.38 9.65
CA VAL A 161 1.44 -11.60 10.38
C VAL A 161 1.23 -11.42 11.87
N TYR A 162 0.44 -12.33 12.47
CA TYR A 162 0.43 -12.54 13.91
C TYR A 162 1.44 -13.61 14.27
N THR A 163 2.43 -13.28 15.09
CA THR A 163 3.51 -14.17 15.43
C THR A 163 3.90 -14.05 16.90
N LYS A 164 4.62 -15.04 17.43
CA LYS A 164 5.25 -14.94 18.73
C LYS A 164 6.39 -13.92 18.71
N GLN A 165 6.67 -13.32 19.86
CA GLN A 165 7.71 -12.29 19.97
C GLN A 165 9.08 -12.77 19.48
N GLU A 166 9.45 -13.99 19.83
CA GLU A 166 10.73 -14.59 19.45
C GLU A 166 10.90 -14.79 17.94
N ASP A 167 9.80 -14.94 17.20
CA ASP A 167 9.81 -15.15 15.75
C ASP A 167 9.63 -13.84 14.95
N SER A 168 9.33 -12.71 15.61
CA SER A 168 8.95 -11.47 14.94
C SER A 168 9.99 -10.92 13.96
N TYR A 169 11.28 -11.01 14.31
CA TYR A 169 12.35 -10.57 13.39
C TYR A 169 12.45 -11.46 12.16
N LYS A 170 12.28 -12.77 12.31
CA LYS A 170 12.31 -13.73 11.19
C LYS A 170 11.15 -13.46 10.24
N GLU A 171 9.94 -13.27 10.76
CA GLU A 171 8.79 -12.94 9.93
C GLU A 171 8.95 -11.57 9.24
N HIS A 172 9.51 -10.58 9.92
CA HIS A 172 9.79 -9.27 9.32
C HIS A 172 10.78 -9.36 8.15
N GLU A 173 11.84 -10.15 8.28
CA GLU A 173 12.78 -10.40 7.18
C GLU A 173 12.16 -11.21 6.04
N HIS A 174 11.24 -12.13 6.36
CA HIS A 174 10.45 -12.85 5.35
C HIS A 174 9.57 -11.90 4.54
N LEU A 175 8.85 -10.97 5.20
CA LEU A 175 8.06 -9.94 4.53
C LEU A 175 8.92 -9.09 3.59
N LEU A 176 10.09 -8.64 4.06
CA LEU A 176 11.03 -7.89 3.24
C LEU A 176 11.50 -8.67 2.00
N ALA A 177 11.77 -9.96 2.15
CA ALA A 177 12.16 -10.81 1.03
C ALA A 177 11.06 -10.92 -0.03
N MET A 178 9.80 -11.00 0.40
CA MET A 178 8.64 -11.03 -0.50
C MET A 178 8.43 -9.70 -1.24
N GLU A 179 8.64 -8.56 -0.59
CA GLU A 179 8.61 -7.25 -1.26
C GLU A 179 9.68 -7.15 -2.34
N GLN A 180 10.89 -7.62 -2.05
CA GLN A 180 11.98 -7.65 -3.03
C GLN A 180 11.67 -8.58 -4.20
N GLU A 181 11.07 -9.74 -3.94
CA GLU A 181 10.64 -10.67 -4.98
C GLU A 181 9.60 -10.02 -5.90
N MET A 182 8.62 -9.32 -5.34
CA MET A 182 7.60 -8.60 -6.10
C MET A 182 8.21 -7.51 -6.99
N LEU A 183 9.12 -6.70 -6.46
CA LEU A 183 9.84 -5.68 -7.23
C LEU A 183 10.71 -6.30 -8.33
N GLY A 184 11.30 -7.47 -8.07
CA GLY A 184 12.02 -8.25 -9.07
C GLY A 184 11.12 -8.74 -10.21
N LYS A 185 9.92 -9.26 -9.89
CA LYS A 185 8.94 -9.73 -10.88
C LYS A 185 8.47 -8.60 -11.83
N VAL A 186 8.35 -7.38 -11.31
CA VAL A 186 7.98 -6.20 -12.14
C VAL A 186 9.20 -5.48 -12.74
N GLU A 187 10.41 -6.01 -12.54
CA GLU A 187 11.68 -5.48 -13.07
C GLU A 187 11.96 -4.01 -12.73
N VAL A 188 11.47 -3.53 -11.58
CA VAL A 188 11.69 -2.16 -11.11
C VAL A 188 12.99 -2.10 -10.31
N PRO A 189 13.97 -1.26 -10.69
CA PRO A 189 15.15 -1.02 -9.87
C PRO A 189 14.74 -0.39 -8.54
N TYR A 190 15.30 -0.89 -7.44
CA TYR A 190 14.94 -0.43 -6.09
C TYR A 190 16.14 -0.42 -5.16
N ARG A 191 15.97 0.19 -4.01
CA ARG A 191 16.90 0.08 -2.87
C ARG A 191 16.12 -0.19 -1.59
N ILE A 192 16.79 -0.72 -0.58
CA ILE A 192 16.23 -0.96 0.74
C ILE A 192 16.82 0.08 1.68
N ILE A 193 15.97 0.69 2.48
CA ILE A 193 16.33 1.59 3.57
C ILE A 193 15.99 0.90 4.90
N ASP A 194 16.98 0.72 5.77
CA ASP A 194 16.75 0.38 7.17
C ASP A 194 16.51 1.72 7.90
N THR A 195 15.27 1.93 8.31
CA THR A 195 14.81 3.24 8.80
C THR A 195 15.43 3.57 10.16
N ALA A 196 16.02 4.76 10.27
CA ALA A 196 16.60 5.23 11.51
C ALA A 196 15.56 5.30 12.65
N ALA A 197 15.99 5.05 13.89
CA ALA A 197 15.09 5.01 15.03
C ALA A 197 14.27 6.31 15.24
N GLY A 198 14.82 7.46 14.84
CA GLY A 198 14.11 8.75 14.91
C GLY A 198 12.99 8.93 13.90
N ASP A 199 12.95 8.10 12.86
CA ASP A 199 11.96 8.16 11.77
C ASP A 199 10.95 6.99 11.83
N LEU A 200 10.99 6.18 12.90
CA LEU A 200 10.01 5.12 13.12
C LEU A 200 8.65 5.70 13.48
N GLY A 201 7.59 5.11 12.92
CA GLY A 201 6.23 5.35 13.40
C GLY A 201 6.05 4.85 14.83
N SER A 202 5.05 5.36 15.55
CA SER A 202 4.81 5.07 16.97
C SER A 202 4.55 3.58 17.28
N SER A 203 4.13 2.80 16.29
CA SER A 203 3.84 1.36 16.41
C SER A 203 4.99 0.45 15.95
N ALA A 204 6.07 1.00 15.39
CA ALA A 204 7.14 0.22 14.79
C ALA A 204 8.36 0.10 15.72
N ALA A 205 8.83 -1.12 15.96
CA ALA A 205 10.11 -1.40 16.60
C ALA A 205 11.28 -1.43 15.60
N ARG A 206 11.00 -1.81 14.33
CA ARG A 206 11.91 -1.77 13.20
C ARG A 206 11.11 -1.59 11.92
N LYS A 207 11.71 -0.94 10.93
CA LYS A 207 11.07 -0.68 9.65
C LYS A 207 12.08 -0.73 8.52
N PHE A 208 11.70 -1.39 7.42
CA PHE A 208 12.34 -1.25 6.13
C PHE A 208 11.43 -0.53 5.16
N ASP A 209 12.00 0.27 4.27
CA ASP A 209 11.33 0.84 3.12
C ASP A 209 11.98 0.30 1.84
N CYS A 210 11.18 -0.26 0.94
CA CYS A 210 11.60 -0.59 -0.42
C CYS A 210 11.29 0.59 -1.33
N GLU A 211 12.32 1.33 -1.76
CA GLU A 211 12.17 2.51 -2.59
C GLU A 211 12.45 2.20 -4.05
N ALA A 212 11.43 2.32 -4.90
CA ALA A 212 11.55 2.12 -6.34
C ALA A 212 12.20 3.33 -7.04
N TRP A 213 13.04 3.08 -8.02
CA TRP A 213 13.64 4.13 -8.85
C TRP A 213 12.62 4.68 -9.84
N VAL A 214 12.46 6.00 -9.85
CA VAL A 214 11.60 6.72 -10.82
C VAL A 214 12.49 7.49 -11.80
N PRO A 215 12.75 6.92 -13.01
CA PRO A 215 13.74 7.47 -13.93
C PRO A 215 13.44 8.89 -14.41
N THR A 216 12.16 9.23 -14.61
CA THR A 216 11.74 10.57 -15.04
C THR A 216 11.84 11.63 -13.94
N GLN A 217 11.97 11.22 -12.68
CA GLN A 217 12.21 12.13 -11.55
C GLN A 217 13.67 12.11 -11.10
N GLY A 218 14.50 11.17 -11.60
CA GLY A 218 15.90 11.01 -11.23
C GLY A 218 16.11 10.67 -9.75
N ARG A 219 15.13 10.03 -9.11
CA ARG A 219 15.16 9.69 -7.68
C ARG A 219 14.43 8.39 -7.36
N TYR A 220 14.73 7.86 -6.20
CA TYR A 220 13.97 6.80 -5.59
C TYR A 220 12.70 7.35 -4.95
#